data_d13a6671e8ba8ac18826742daee1683f
#
_entry.id   d13a6671e8ba8ac18826742daee1683f
#
_cell.length_a   1.000
_cell.length_b   1.000
_cell.length_c   1.000
_cell.angle_alpha   90.00
_cell.angle_beta   90.00
_cell.angle_gamma   90.00
#
_symmetry.space_group_name_H-M   'P 1'
#
loop_
_entity.id
_entity.type
_entity.pdbx_description
1 polymer ?
#
loop_
_entity_poly.entity_id
_entity_poly.type
_entity_poly.pdbx_seq_one_letter_code
_entity_poly.pdbx_strand_id
1 'polypeptide(L)'
;VARAIDKAQPLVVEAGTGTGKTYVYLKTVFELNKRYGFTKFIIVVPSIAIKEGTYKSLQITKEHFKGEYENVVYDYFVYDAAKLEQVRSFATGDSIQIMVINIDAFRKSFESEDENSKSNIIHRYNDKLGYKPIDLIKETNPIVIIDEPQSVDNTDKAKEAIAALNPLCCLRYSATHRTPYNMMYK
;
A
#
# COMPACT_ATOMS: atom_id res chain seq x y z
N VAL A 1 -0.42 -12.14 -19.60
CA VAL A 1 0.55 -12.06 -18.49
C VAL A 1 -0.14 -12.12 -17.13
N ALA A 2 -1.43 -11.73 -17.04
CA ALA A 2 -2.20 -11.78 -15.78
C ALA A 2 -2.53 -13.19 -15.24
N ARG A 3 -2.19 -14.28 -15.95
CA ARG A 3 -2.48 -15.66 -15.55
C ARG A 3 -1.45 -16.30 -14.61
N ALA A 4 -0.32 -15.66 -14.34
CA ALA A 4 0.78 -16.27 -13.59
C ALA A 4 0.90 -15.80 -12.12
N ILE A 5 0.06 -14.88 -11.67
CA ILE A 5 0.04 -14.47 -10.26
C ILE A 5 -1.09 -15.25 -9.60
N ASP A 6 -0.74 -16.41 -9.04
CA ASP A 6 -1.66 -17.20 -8.24
C ASP A 6 -2.11 -16.36 -7.04
N LYS A 7 -3.39 -15.98 -7.01
CA LYS A 7 -4.00 -15.22 -5.90
C LYS A 7 -3.91 -15.95 -4.55
N ALA A 8 -3.54 -17.21 -4.55
CA ALA A 8 -3.52 -18.07 -3.36
C ALA A 8 -2.21 -18.04 -2.57
N GLN A 9 -1.10 -17.53 -3.10
CA GLN A 9 0.19 -17.53 -2.39
C GLN A 9 0.79 -16.13 -2.27
N PRO A 10 1.04 -15.66 -1.03
CA PRO A 10 1.68 -14.37 -0.82
C PRO A 10 3.14 -14.39 -1.30
N LEU A 11 3.51 -13.41 -2.11
CA LEU A 11 4.90 -13.14 -2.43
C LEU A 11 5.56 -12.45 -1.24
N VAL A 12 6.56 -13.09 -0.63
CA VAL A 12 7.28 -12.55 0.51
C VAL A 12 8.73 -12.30 0.14
N VAL A 13 9.22 -11.10 0.43
CA VAL A 13 10.62 -10.70 0.29
C VAL A 13 11.23 -10.59 1.68
N GLU A 14 12.30 -11.35 1.91
CA GLU A 14 13.05 -11.30 3.15
C GLU A 14 14.17 -10.28 3.07
N ALA A 15 14.24 -9.36 4.01
CA ALA A 15 15.35 -8.43 4.15
C ALA A 15 15.59 -8.16 5.64
N GLY A 16 16.80 -8.39 6.13
CA GLY A 16 17.16 -8.23 7.55
C GLY A 16 16.82 -6.83 8.10
N THR A 17 16.77 -6.72 9.41
CA THR A 17 16.53 -5.44 10.10
C THR A 17 17.63 -4.44 9.71
N GLY A 18 17.27 -3.23 9.31
CA GLY A 18 18.22 -2.18 8.91
C GLY A 18 18.84 -2.33 7.50
N THR A 19 18.47 -3.33 6.72
CA THR A 19 19.04 -3.63 5.38
C THR A 19 18.40 -2.84 4.23
N GLY A 20 17.65 -1.78 4.51
CA GLY A 20 17.06 -0.94 3.45
C GLY A 20 15.81 -1.51 2.80
N LYS A 21 14.99 -2.30 3.54
CA LYS A 21 13.70 -2.83 3.05
C LYS A 21 12.87 -1.78 2.32
N THR A 22 12.77 -0.58 2.89
CA THR A 22 12.03 0.53 2.29
C THR A 22 12.55 0.85 0.88
N TYR A 23 13.86 0.92 0.70
CA TYR A 23 14.46 1.13 -0.62
C TYR A 23 14.12 -0.01 -1.58
N VAL A 24 14.19 -1.27 -1.11
CA VAL A 24 13.89 -2.45 -1.95
C VAL A 24 12.45 -2.43 -2.45
N TYR A 25 11.47 -2.19 -1.59
CA TYR A 25 10.10 -2.18 -2.07
C TYR A 25 9.77 -0.92 -2.90
N LEU A 26 10.40 0.22 -2.63
CA LEU A 26 10.27 1.38 -3.52
C LEU A 26 10.86 1.08 -4.91
N LYS A 27 12.03 0.46 -4.97
CA LYS A 27 12.60 0.01 -6.25
C LYS A 27 11.66 -0.97 -6.96
N THR A 28 11.02 -1.88 -6.23
CA THR A 28 10.03 -2.80 -6.80
C THR A 28 8.84 -2.06 -7.44
N VAL A 29 8.38 -0.96 -6.88
CA VAL A 29 7.33 -0.11 -7.48
C VAL A 29 7.75 0.35 -8.88
N PHE A 30 8.95 0.91 -9.00
CA PHE A 30 9.44 1.42 -10.29
C PHE A 30 9.74 0.31 -11.30
N GLU A 31 10.28 -0.83 -10.85
CA GLU A 31 10.48 -2.00 -11.71
C GLU A 31 9.17 -2.57 -12.24
N LEU A 32 8.14 -2.65 -11.41
CA LEU A 32 6.81 -3.11 -11.82
C LEU A 32 6.16 -2.14 -12.80
N ASN A 33 6.34 -0.84 -12.61
CA ASN A 33 5.88 0.14 -13.58
C ASN A 33 6.65 0.00 -14.91
N LYS A 34 7.98 -0.02 -14.87
CA LYS A 34 8.83 -0.10 -16.07
C LYS A 34 8.54 -1.35 -16.92
N ARG A 35 8.29 -2.49 -16.26
CA ARG A 35 8.11 -3.78 -16.96
C ARG A 35 6.67 -4.07 -17.37
N TYR A 36 5.71 -3.63 -16.58
CA TYR A 36 4.31 -4.04 -16.71
C TYR A 36 3.32 -2.87 -16.77
N GLY A 37 3.76 -1.64 -16.58
CA GLY A 37 2.92 -0.44 -16.63
C GLY A 37 2.02 -0.25 -15.40
N PHE A 38 2.25 -0.94 -14.29
CA PHE A 38 1.45 -0.72 -13.08
C PHE A 38 1.69 0.67 -12.48
N THR A 39 0.61 1.34 -12.09
CA THR A 39 0.66 2.72 -11.60
C THR A 39 0.07 2.93 -10.21
N LYS A 40 -0.66 1.97 -9.64
CA LYS A 40 -1.36 2.12 -8.35
C LYS A 40 -0.75 1.23 -7.28
N PHE A 41 -0.15 1.86 -6.28
CA PHE A 41 0.56 1.17 -5.20
C PHE A 41 0.10 1.68 -3.83
N ILE A 42 -0.16 0.76 -2.90
CA ILE A 42 -0.50 1.08 -1.52
C ILE A 42 0.52 0.41 -0.60
N ILE A 43 1.19 1.21 0.22
CA ILE A 43 2.12 0.71 1.24
C ILE A 43 1.40 0.71 2.58
N VAL A 44 1.12 -0.49 3.10
CA VAL A 44 0.47 -0.69 4.40
C VAL A 44 1.53 -0.91 5.47
N VAL A 45 1.49 -0.08 6.50
CA VAL A 45 2.47 -0.08 7.60
C VAL A 45 1.80 -0.30 8.95
N PRO A 46 2.51 -0.89 9.95
CA PRO A 46 1.93 -1.24 11.24
C PRO A 46 1.76 -0.06 12.21
N SER A 47 2.50 1.03 12.03
CA SER A 47 2.50 2.13 13.00
C SER A 47 2.68 3.51 12.35
N ILE A 48 2.33 4.55 13.10
CA ILE A 48 2.52 5.94 12.69
C ILE A 48 4.01 6.25 12.49
N ALA A 49 4.88 5.76 13.36
CA ALA A 49 6.32 5.99 13.26
C ALA A 49 6.90 5.40 11.95
N ILE A 50 6.51 4.18 11.59
CA ILE A 50 6.92 3.56 10.32
C ILE A 50 6.32 4.30 9.12
N LYS A 51 5.07 4.76 9.22
CA LYS A 51 4.43 5.59 8.21
C LYS A 51 5.24 6.86 7.89
N GLU A 52 5.63 7.59 8.92
CA GLU A 52 6.45 8.80 8.77
C GLU A 52 7.85 8.47 8.21
N GLY A 53 8.47 7.38 8.67
CA GLY A 53 9.75 6.90 8.16
C GLY A 53 9.69 6.53 6.68
N THR A 54 8.63 5.83 6.25
CA THR A 54 8.39 5.48 4.84
C THR A 54 8.19 6.73 3.98
N TYR A 55 7.38 7.69 4.46
CA TYR A 55 7.18 8.95 3.76
C TYR A 55 8.48 9.75 3.61
N LYS A 56 9.28 9.84 4.66
CA LYS A 56 10.60 10.47 4.61
C LYS A 56 11.54 9.77 3.64
N SER A 57 11.50 8.45 3.58
CA SER A 57 12.29 7.68 2.60
C SER A 57 11.88 8.00 1.16
N LEU A 58 10.57 8.11 0.87
CA LEU A 58 10.07 8.57 -0.43
C LEU A 58 10.59 9.95 -0.80
N GLN A 59 10.63 10.89 0.17
CA GLN A 59 11.17 12.23 -0.05
C GLN A 59 12.67 12.21 -0.37
N ILE A 60 13.47 11.50 0.44
CA ILE A 60 14.93 11.45 0.31
C ILE A 60 15.36 10.76 -1.00
N THR A 61 14.64 9.70 -1.39
CA THR A 61 15.00 8.91 -2.59
C THR A 61 14.40 9.47 -3.88
N LYS A 62 13.65 10.58 -3.82
CA LYS A 62 12.93 11.12 -4.96
C LYS A 62 13.83 11.39 -6.17
N GLU A 63 14.89 12.14 -5.97
CA GLU A 63 15.81 12.50 -7.07
C GLU A 63 16.63 11.29 -7.55
N HIS A 64 16.95 10.36 -6.64
CA HIS A 64 17.62 9.10 -6.99
C HIS A 64 16.76 8.26 -7.95
N PHE A 65 15.50 7.99 -7.61
CA PHE A 65 14.63 7.19 -8.47
C PHE A 65 14.26 7.91 -9.78
N LYS A 66 14.12 9.23 -9.77
CA LYS A 66 13.97 9.98 -11.00
C LYS A 66 15.17 9.77 -11.94
N GLY A 67 16.38 9.85 -11.42
CA GLY A 67 17.60 9.63 -12.21
C GLY A 67 17.74 8.19 -12.73
N GLU A 68 17.36 7.20 -11.90
CA GLU A 68 17.44 5.77 -12.25
C GLU A 68 16.37 5.35 -13.29
N TYR A 69 15.20 5.98 -13.27
CA TYR A 69 14.03 5.62 -14.10
C TYR A 69 13.62 6.69 -15.10
N GLU A 70 14.60 7.32 -15.77
CA GLU A 70 14.38 8.20 -16.93
C GLU A 70 13.41 9.37 -16.65
N ASN A 71 13.47 9.95 -15.45
CA ASN A 71 12.59 11.02 -14.98
C ASN A 71 11.09 10.63 -14.94
N VAL A 72 10.79 9.36 -14.65
CA VAL A 72 9.41 8.91 -14.48
C VAL A 72 8.64 9.82 -13.51
N VAL A 73 7.44 10.20 -13.91
CA VAL A 73 6.55 11.02 -13.10
C VAL A 73 5.83 10.13 -12.08
N TYR A 74 5.92 10.49 -10.83
CA TYR A 74 5.21 9.81 -9.76
C TYR A 74 4.83 10.76 -8.63
N ASP A 75 3.73 10.44 -7.98
CA ASP A 75 3.22 11.13 -6.82
C ASP A 75 3.09 10.19 -5.63
N TYR A 76 3.24 10.71 -4.43
CA TYR A 76 3.10 9.95 -3.21
C TYR A 76 2.50 10.80 -2.10
N PHE A 77 1.68 10.19 -1.26
CA PHE A 77 1.08 10.84 -0.11
C PHE A 77 0.81 9.86 1.03
N VAL A 78 0.64 10.42 2.21
CA VAL A 78 0.17 9.69 3.38
C VAL A 78 -1.34 9.83 3.44
N TYR A 79 -2.06 8.69 3.55
CA TYR A 79 -3.50 8.73 3.72
C TYR A 79 -3.89 9.56 4.94
N ASP A 80 -4.76 10.53 4.71
CA ASP A 80 -5.34 11.42 5.70
C ASP A 80 -6.85 11.54 5.43
N ALA A 81 -7.67 11.14 6.41
CA ALA A 81 -9.12 11.21 6.32
C ALA A 81 -9.66 12.65 6.12
N ALA A 82 -8.87 13.67 6.44
CA ALA A 82 -9.20 15.08 6.18
C ALA A 82 -8.91 15.51 4.73
N LYS A 83 -8.15 14.73 3.96
CA LYS A 83 -7.66 15.09 2.61
C LYS A 83 -8.09 14.08 1.55
N LEU A 84 -9.38 13.77 1.49
CA LEU A 84 -9.92 12.76 0.59
C LEU A 84 -9.73 13.05 -0.90
N GLU A 85 -9.48 14.31 -1.29
CA GLU A 85 -9.11 14.68 -2.66
C GLU A 85 -7.85 13.95 -3.14
N GLN A 86 -6.92 13.63 -2.24
CA GLN A 86 -5.72 12.85 -2.56
C GLN A 86 -6.09 11.40 -2.99
N VAL A 87 -7.13 10.82 -2.40
CA VAL A 87 -7.65 9.49 -2.80
C VAL A 87 -8.24 9.55 -4.20
N ARG A 88 -8.93 10.64 -4.54
CA ARG A 88 -9.43 10.86 -5.89
C ARG A 88 -8.28 10.98 -6.90
N SER A 89 -7.28 11.82 -6.61
CA SER A 89 -6.10 11.95 -7.46
C SER A 89 -5.35 10.62 -7.61
N PHE A 90 -5.26 9.83 -6.55
CA PHE A 90 -4.71 8.47 -6.59
C PHE A 90 -5.47 7.60 -7.59
N ALA A 91 -6.80 7.62 -7.56
CA ALA A 91 -7.61 6.76 -8.42
C ALA A 91 -7.59 7.20 -9.90
N THR A 92 -7.60 8.50 -10.16
CA THR A 92 -7.77 9.06 -11.53
C THR A 92 -6.46 9.43 -12.22
N GLY A 93 -5.34 9.55 -11.50
CA GLY A 93 -4.05 9.92 -12.10
C GLY A 93 -3.46 8.80 -12.96
N ASP A 94 -2.82 9.14 -14.08
CA ASP A 94 -2.19 8.18 -15.01
C ASP A 94 -0.74 7.85 -14.64
N SER A 95 -0.09 8.70 -13.84
CA SER A 95 1.27 8.47 -13.34
C SER A 95 1.31 7.43 -12.21
N ILE A 96 2.51 7.03 -11.81
CA ILE A 96 2.69 6.19 -10.61
C ILE A 96 2.15 6.96 -9.40
N GLN A 97 1.23 6.33 -8.67
CA GLN A 97 0.63 6.84 -7.45
C GLN A 97 0.95 5.91 -6.29
N ILE A 98 1.55 6.44 -5.24
CA ILE A 98 1.93 5.68 -4.05
C ILE A 98 1.20 6.25 -2.84
N MET A 99 0.30 5.48 -2.25
CA MET A 99 -0.39 5.82 -1.01
C MET A 99 0.24 5.07 0.17
N VAL A 100 0.67 5.78 1.20
CA VAL A 100 1.15 5.18 2.46
C VAL A 100 0.03 5.25 3.49
N ILE A 101 -0.38 4.10 4.03
CA ILE A 101 -1.50 4.01 4.97
C ILE A 101 -1.14 3.11 6.16
N ASN A 102 -1.54 3.53 7.36
CA ASN A 102 -1.47 2.67 8.54
C ASN A 102 -2.65 1.71 8.55
N ILE A 103 -2.42 0.44 8.90
CA ILE A 103 -3.46 -0.58 9.03
C ILE A 103 -4.62 -0.13 9.95
N ASP A 104 -4.33 0.58 11.02
CA ASP A 104 -5.36 1.09 11.94
C ASP A 104 -6.31 2.13 11.33
N ALA A 105 -5.92 2.77 10.23
CA ALA A 105 -6.77 3.76 9.57
C ALA A 105 -7.98 3.14 8.87
N PHE A 106 -7.92 1.84 8.53
CA PHE A 106 -9.00 1.15 7.83
C PHE A 106 -9.40 -0.20 8.46
N ARG A 107 -8.57 -0.81 9.33
CA ARG A 107 -8.93 -2.01 10.09
C ARG A 107 -10.02 -1.75 11.11
N LYS A 108 -9.94 -0.64 11.84
CA LYS A 108 -10.91 -0.26 12.88
C LYS A 108 -12.32 -0.03 12.35
N SER A 109 -12.46 0.27 11.07
CA SER A 109 -13.76 0.49 10.43
C SER A 109 -14.64 -0.76 10.40
N PHE A 110 -14.06 -1.96 10.49
CA PHE A 110 -14.80 -3.21 10.60
C PHE A 110 -15.20 -3.56 12.04
N GLU A 111 -14.64 -2.88 13.05
CA GLU A 111 -14.84 -3.19 14.46
C GLU A 111 -15.89 -2.31 15.14
N SER A 112 -16.20 -1.13 14.60
CA SER A 112 -17.13 -0.19 15.21
C SER A 112 -18.43 -0.08 14.40
N GLU A 113 -19.55 -0.48 15.02
CA GLU A 113 -20.90 -0.18 14.52
C GLU A 113 -21.25 1.32 14.66
N ASP A 114 -20.38 2.10 15.31
CA ASP A 114 -20.56 3.52 15.51
C ASP A 114 -20.26 4.30 14.22
N GLU A 115 -21.33 4.66 13.51
CA GLU A 115 -21.28 5.49 12.29
C GLU A 115 -20.57 6.84 12.48
N ASN A 116 -20.42 7.31 13.72
CA ASN A 116 -19.80 8.60 14.06
C ASN A 116 -18.29 8.53 14.34
N SER A 117 -17.70 7.35 14.34
CA SER A 117 -16.27 7.18 14.57
C SER A 117 -15.42 7.78 13.44
N LYS A 118 -14.42 8.62 13.77
CA LYS A 118 -13.44 9.16 12.79
C LYS A 118 -12.65 8.07 12.05
N SER A 119 -12.61 6.85 12.57
CA SER A 119 -11.93 5.71 11.98
C SER A 119 -12.64 5.12 10.75
N ASN A 120 -13.92 5.46 10.53
CA ASN A 120 -14.73 4.89 9.45
C ASN A 120 -14.79 5.76 8.17
N ILE A 121 -14.04 6.86 8.09
CA ILE A 121 -14.18 7.84 6.99
C ILE A 121 -13.91 7.21 5.62
N ILE A 122 -12.97 6.27 5.52
CA ILE A 122 -12.67 5.60 4.26
C ILE A 122 -13.85 4.79 3.71
N HIS A 123 -14.72 4.28 4.58
CA HIS A 123 -15.90 3.47 4.24
C HIS A 123 -17.20 4.27 4.20
N ARG A 124 -17.16 5.57 4.54
CA ARG A 124 -18.36 6.43 4.51
C ARG A 124 -18.56 7.05 3.14
N TYR A 125 -19.84 7.18 2.82
CA TYR A 125 -20.24 8.02 1.69
C TYR A 125 -19.87 9.48 2.00
N ASN A 126 -19.20 10.11 1.06
CA ASN A 126 -18.83 11.51 1.14
C ASN A 126 -19.66 12.30 0.15
N ASP A 127 -20.57 13.16 0.64
CA ASP A 127 -21.47 13.94 -0.22
C ASP A 127 -20.74 14.87 -1.19
N LYS A 128 -19.57 15.41 -0.80
CA LYS A 128 -18.76 16.27 -1.66
C LYS A 128 -18.07 15.49 -2.79
N LEU A 129 -17.72 14.24 -2.55
CA LEU A 129 -17.06 13.38 -3.53
C LEU A 129 -18.07 12.59 -4.36
N GLY A 130 -19.28 12.34 -3.84
CA GLY A 130 -20.29 11.53 -4.49
C GLY A 130 -20.10 10.01 -4.36
N TYR A 131 -19.16 9.54 -3.52
CA TYR A 131 -18.84 8.12 -3.33
C TYR A 131 -18.13 7.86 -1.99
N LYS A 132 -17.90 6.57 -1.69
CA LYS A 132 -17.06 6.14 -0.57
C LYS A 132 -15.60 6.11 -1.04
N PRO A 133 -14.63 6.67 -0.31
CA PRO A 133 -13.21 6.63 -0.71
C PRO A 133 -12.68 5.23 -1.01
N ILE A 134 -13.12 4.22 -0.24
CA ILE A 134 -12.72 2.83 -0.46
C ILE A 134 -13.16 2.29 -1.83
N ASP A 135 -14.29 2.71 -2.36
CA ASP A 135 -14.78 2.22 -3.65
C ASP A 135 -13.90 2.72 -4.80
N LEU A 136 -13.40 3.97 -4.73
CA LEU A 136 -12.40 4.45 -5.69
C LEU A 136 -11.10 3.64 -5.64
N ILE A 137 -10.64 3.32 -4.44
CA ILE A 137 -9.41 2.53 -4.26
C ILE A 137 -9.60 1.14 -4.89
N LYS A 138 -10.73 0.48 -4.62
CA LYS A 138 -11.05 -0.85 -5.16
C LYS A 138 -11.03 -0.90 -6.69
N GLU A 139 -11.57 0.11 -7.34
CA GLU A 139 -11.64 0.20 -8.81
C GLU A 139 -10.24 0.26 -9.44
N THR A 140 -9.22 0.72 -8.72
CA THR A 140 -7.85 0.78 -9.23
C THR A 140 -7.13 -0.57 -9.23
N ASN A 141 -7.63 -1.60 -8.55
CA ASN A 141 -6.96 -2.88 -8.34
C ASN A 141 -5.48 -2.71 -7.96
N PRO A 142 -5.17 -2.04 -6.84
CA PRO A 142 -3.81 -1.61 -6.53
C PRO A 142 -2.89 -2.81 -6.22
N ILE A 143 -1.59 -2.63 -6.41
CA ILE A 143 -0.59 -3.52 -5.80
C ILE A 143 -0.37 -3.08 -4.37
N VAL A 144 -0.63 -3.97 -3.42
CA VAL A 144 -0.47 -3.69 -1.99
C VAL A 144 0.88 -4.23 -1.52
N ILE A 145 1.67 -3.35 -0.92
CA ILE A 145 2.95 -3.65 -0.27
C ILE A 145 2.71 -3.63 1.23
N ILE A 146 3.02 -4.73 1.92
CA ILE A 146 2.84 -4.85 3.36
C ILE A 146 4.22 -4.86 4.01
N ASP A 147 4.53 -3.81 4.76
CA ASP A 147 5.75 -3.72 5.55
C ASP A 147 5.51 -4.32 6.93
N GLU A 148 6.38 -5.23 7.36
CA GLU A 148 6.29 -5.98 8.61
C GLU A 148 4.95 -6.75 8.76
N PRO A 149 4.65 -7.72 7.86
CA PRO A 149 3.36 -8.41 7.82
C PRO A 149 2.97 -9.09 9.12
N GLN A 150 3.95 -9.54 9.94
CA GLN A 150 3.69 -10.10 11.27
C GLN A 150 3.00 -9.11 12.23
N SER A 151 3.07 -7.82 11.95
CA SER A 151 2.44 -6.76 12.74
C SER A 151 1.21 -6.15 12.05
N VAL A 152 1.10 -6.33 10.73
CA VAL A 152 0.04 -5.74 9.90
C VAL A 152 -1.11 -6.72 9.69
N ASP A 153 -0.84 -7.93 9.16
CA ASP A 153 -1.87 -8.89 8.74
C ASP A 153 -1.92 -10.16 9.60
N ASN A 154 -1.62 -10.01 10.88
CA ASN A 154 -1.59 -11.09 11.87
C ASN A 154 -2.98 -11.53 12.38
N THR A 155 -4.05 -10.84 12.02
CA THR A 155 -5.43 -11.14 12.41
C THR A 155 -6.32 -11.27 11.18
N ASP A 156 -7.41 -12.06 11.29
CA ASP A 156 -8.36 -12.23 10.17
C ASP A 156 -9.02 -10.90 9.80
N LYS A 157 -9.35 -10.06 10.78
CA LYS A 157 -9.87 -8.71 10.53
C LYS A 157 -8.91 -7.82 9.73
N ALA A 158 -7.62 -7.91 10.00
CA ALA A 158 -6.63 -7.17 9.23
C ALA A 158 -6.50 -7.69 7.79
N LYS A 159 -6.58 -9.01 7.60
CA LYS A 159 -6.61 -9.63 6.27
C LYS A 159 -7.86 -9.22 5.48
N GLU A 160 -9.03 -9.21 6.12
CA GLU A 160 -10.28 -8.74 5.53
C GLU A 160 -10.18 -7.26 5.13
N ALA A 161 -9.60 -6.41 5.99
CA ALA A 161 -9.38 -5.00 5.68
C ALA A 161 -8.47 -4.81 4.46
N ILE A 162 -7.38 -5.58 4.36
CA ILE A 162 -6.50 -5.55 3.18
C ILE A 162 -7.25 -6.07 1.95
N ALA A 163 -8.01 -7.14 2.06
CA ALA A 163 -8.82 -7.68 0.97
C ALA A 163 -9.88 -6.68 0.49
N ALA A 164 -10.40 -5.84 1.39
CA ALA A 164 -11.34 -4.79 1.05
C ALA A 164 -10.77 -3.70 0.12
N LEU A 165 -9.45 -3.58 -0.01
CA LEU A 165 -8.79 -2.72 -1.00
C LEU A 165 -8.84 -3.32 -2.41
N ASN A 166 -9.32 -4.56 -2.58
CA ASN A 166 -9.36 -5.31 -3.82
C ASN A 166 -8.00 -5.37 -4.56
N PRO A 167 -6.91 -5.79 -3.88
CA PRO A 167 -5.59 -5.74 -4.46
C PRO A 167 -5.44 -6.72 -5.64
N LEU A 168 -4.72 -6.31 -6.68
CA LEU A 168 -4.28 -7.20 -7.74
C LEU A 168 -3.36 -8.30 -7.19
N CYS A 169 -2.42 -7.89 -6.31
CA CYS A 169 -1.56 -8.78 -5.52
C CYS A 169 -1.06 -8.07 -4.27
N CYS A 170 -0.57 -8.87 -3.30
CA CYS A 170 0.07 -8.38 -2.08
C CYS A 170 1.52 -8.83 -2.02
N LEU A 171 2.44 -7.87 -1.89
CA LEU A 171 3.87 -8.10 -1.69
C LEU A 171 4.19 -7.89 -0.21
N ARG A 172 4.79 -8.87 0.45
CA ARG A 172 5.11 -8.83 1.87
C ARG A 172 6.61 -8.70 2.08
N TYR A 173 7.02 -7.71 2.86
CA TYR A 173 8.41 -7.44 3.19
C TYR A 173 8.63 -7.59 4.69
N SER A 174 9.37 -8.62 5.11
CA SER A 174 9.64 -8.92 6.52
C SER A 174 11.12 -9.12 6.81
N ALA A 175 11.54 -8.78 8.01
CA ALA A 175 12.86 -9.13 8.54
C ALA A 175 12.86 -10.50 9.24
N THR A 176 11.69 -11.00 9.65
CA THR A 176 11.54 -12.25 10.42
C THR A 176 10.37 -13.07 9.92
N HIS A 177 10.56 -14.38 9.82
CA HIS A 177 9.52 -15.30 9.34
C HIS A 177 8.88 -16.08 10.47
N ARG A 178 7.57 -16.31 10.37
CA ARG A 178 6.82 -17.19 11.26
C ARG A 178 6.19 -18.38 10.56
N THR A 179 6.10 -18.37 9.22
CA THR A 179 5.44 -19.43 8.41
C THR A 179 6.20 -19.70 7.11
N PRO A 180 6.15 -20.94 6.56
CA PRO A 180 6.72 -21.25 5.25
C PRO A 180 6.04 -20.41 4.16
N TYR A 181 6.84 -19.90 3.22
CA TYR A 181 6.38 -19.08 2.08
C TYR A 181 7.37 -19.23 0.92
N ASN A 182 6.96 -18.79 -0.25
CA ASN A 182 7.84 -18.75 -1.42
C ASN A 182 8.80 -17.55 -1.31
N MET A 183 10.09 -17.83 -1.12
CA MET A 183 11.12 -16.81 -1.13
C MET A 183 11.47 -16.39 -2.55
N MET A 184 11.39 -15.09 -2.83
CA MET A 184 11.89 -14.52 -4.09
C MET A 184 13.36 -14.11 -4.03
N TYR A 185 13.86 -13.78 -2.83
CA TYR A 185 15.27 -13.44 -2.58
C TYR A 185 15.72 -13.95 -1.21
N LYS A 186 16.96 -14.42 -1.13
CA LYS A 186 17.71 -14.60 0.10
C LYS A 186 18.71 -13.47 0.25
#